data_f0de507909340103f6460842e8e420df
#
_entry.id   f0de507909340103f6460842e8e420df
#
_cell.length_a   1.000
_cell.length_b   1.000
_cell.length_c   1.000
_cell.angle_alpha   90.00
_cell.angle_beta   90.00
_cell.angle_gamma   90.00
#
_symmetry.space_group_name_H-M   'P 1'
#
loop_
_entity.id
_entity.type
_entity.pdbx_description
1 polymer ?
#
loop_
_entity_poly.entity_id
_entity_poly.type
_entity_poly.pdbx_seq_one_letter_code
_entity_poly.pdbx_strand_id
1 'polypeptide(L)'
;SNINAGIAETWGTKDKLDDFVNALIKSIQQSYSFIIQKGFEIKINGQRIAPLPISLLFDDKGTASIKPFLYQQTFGDVHVSLAIGFYAPPPSPEDIDDENNLKRSSSDAGWTIVCNDRVVLYNDKTHLTGWGEAGVPQYHTQFIGIRGIVIFESNNPKNLPMTTTKRGIDTSSNIYAAVKDRMRQGLKIFTDCTNRWKGQNESERAYSTAA
;
A
#
# COMPACT_ATOMS: atom_id res chain seq x y z
N SER A 1 17.49 -10.54 34.34
CA SER A 1 17.29 -9.42 33.42
C SER A 1 16.24 -8.50 34.02
N ASN A 2 16.68 -7.29 34.46
CA ASN A 2 15.74 -6.31 35.00
C ASN A 2 14.91 -5.70 33.86
N ILE A 3 13.75 -6.27 33.58
CA ILE A 3 12.73 -5.61 32.76
C ILE A 3 12.19 -4.45 33.60
N ASN A 4 12.12 -3.24 33.01
CA ASN A 4 11.55 -2.06 33.66
C ASN A 4 10.16 -2.41 34.23
N ALA A 5 9.91 -2.10 35.50
CA ALA A 5 8.69 -2.48 36.22
C ALA A 5 7.40 -2.05 35.46
N GLY A 6 7.38 -0.88 34.80
CA GLY A 6 6.26 -0.44 33.98
C GLY A 6 6.01 -1.30 32.75
N ILE A 7 7.07 -1.91 32.20
CA ILE A 7 6.93 -2.86 31.08
C ILE A 7 6.38 -4.19 31.60
N ALA A 8 6.83 -4.65 32.76
CA ALA A 8 6.34 -5.88 33.39
C ALA A 8 4.85 -5.78 33.77
N GLU A 9 4.39 -4.64 34.28
CA GLU A 9 2.96 -4.39 34.55
C GLU A 9 2.12 -4.34 33.27
N THR A 10 2.64 -3.72 32.22
CA THR A 10 1.92 -3.58 30.94
C THR A 10 1.80 -4.94 30.22
N TRP A 11 2.78 -5.85 30.36
CA TRP A 11 2.85 -7.11 29.64
C TRP A 11 2.62 -8.35 30.53
N GLY A 12 2.22 -8.12 31.78
CA GLY A 12 2.07 -9.19 32.79
C GLY A 12 0.88 -10.12 32.56
N THR A 13 0.03 -9.87 31.57
CA THR A 13 -1.07 -10.77 31.19
C THR A 13 -0.74 -11.46 29.86
N LYS A 14 -1.12 -12.74 29.75
CA LYS A 14 -0.90 -13.54 28.53
C LYS A 14 -1.50 -12.87 27.29
N ASP A 15 -2.71 -12.33 27.39
CA ASP A 15 -3.41 -11.69 26.28
C ASP A 15 -2.63 -10.48 25.72
N LYS A 16 -2.07 -9.64 26.59
CA LYS A 16 -1.25 -8.47 26.15
C LYS A 16 0.07 -8.90 25.51
N LEU A 17 0.64 -10.02 25.95
CA LEU A 17 1.85 -10.57 25.34
C LEU A 17 1.54 -11.13 23.95
N ASP A 18 0.42 -11.83 23.80
CA ASP A 18 -0.03 -12.38 22.52
C ASP A 18 -0.35 -11.24 21.53
N ASP A 19 -1.02 -10.17 21.97
CA ASP A 19 -1.27 -8.98 21.15
C ASP A 19 0.04 -8.33 20.69
N PHE A 20 1.02 -8.21 21.57
CA PHE A 20 2.34 -7.69 21.21
C PHE A 20 3.05 -8.57 20.18
N VAL A 21 3.04 -9.87 20.38
CA VAL A 21 3.66 -10.82 19.44
C VAL A 21 2.98 -10.75 18.08
N ASN A 22 1.66 -10.68 18.03
CA ASN A 22 0.90 -10.54 16.80
C ASN A 22 1.21 -9.20 16.09
N ALA A 23 1.28 -8.10 16.82
CA ALA A 23 1.67 -6.79 16.28
C ALA A 23 3.10 -6.79 15.74
N LEU A 24 4.03 -7.46 16.44
CA LEU A 24 5.41 -7.63 15.99
C LEU A 24 5.49 -8.48 14.72
N ILE A 25 4.78 -9.59 14.65
CA ILE A 25 4.69 -10.44 13.45
C ILE A 25 4.20 -9.60 12.26
N LYS A 26 3.10 -8.88 12.44
CA LYS A 26 2.53 -8.01 11.40
C LYS A 26 3.51 -6.92 10.95
N SER A 27 4.21 -6.28 11.87
CA SER A 27 5.22 -5.27 11.58
C SER A 27 6.39 -5.84 10.76
N ILE A 28 6.84 -7.05 11.09
CA ILE A 28 7.90 -7.75 10.35
C ILE A 28 7.40 -8.13 8.96
N GLN A 29 6.22 -8.70 8.83
CA GLN A 29 5.62 -9.04 7.55
C GLN A 29 5.52 -7.82 6.63
N GLN A 30 5.07 -6.68 7.14
CA GLN A 30 4.95 -5.44 6.38
C GLN A 30 6.31 -4.88 5.96
N SER A 31 7.29 -4.88 6.85
CA SER A 31 8.60 -4.23 6.61
C SER A 31 9.57 -5.09 5.79
N TYR A 32 9.46 -6.41 5.88
CA TYR A 32 10.45 -7.35 5.35
C TYR A 32 9.88 -8.39 4.38
N SER A 33 8.66 -8.18 3.87
CA SER A 33 7.99 -9.13 2.96
C SER A 33 8.88 -9.50 1.76
N PHE A 34 9.53 -8.52 1.15
CA PHE A 34 10.35 -8.73 -0.05
C PHE A 34 11.58 -9.59 0.22
N ILE A 35 12.29 -9.34 1.31
CA ILE A 35 13.47 -10.14 1.65
C ILE A 35 13.09 -11.55 2.10
N ILE A 36 11.92 -11.70 2.76
CA ILE A 36 11.38 -13.03 3.11
C ILE A 36 11.01 -13.81 1.84
N GLN A 37 10.40 -13.17 0.83
CA GLN A 37 10.10 -13.80 -0.45
C GLN A 37 11.37 -14.23 -1.20
N LYS A 38 12.48 -13.53 -1.03
CA LYS A 38 13.80 -13.91 -1.56
C LYS A 38 14.49 -15.04 -0.78
N GLY A 39 13.81 -15.63 0.22
CA GLY A 39 14.28 -16.82 0.96
C GLY A 39 14.90 -16.51 2.32
N PHE A 40 14.89 -15.24 2.78
CA PHE A 40 15.35 -14.94 4.13
C PHE A 40 14.33 -15.43 5.17
N GLU A 41 14.78 -16.17 6.17
CA GLU A 41 13.92 -16.78 7.18
C GLU A 41 13.93 -15.96 8.47
N ILE A 42 12.75 -15.56 8.93
CA ILE A 42 12.54 -14.91 10.24
C ILE A 42 11.61 -15.81 11.08
N LYS A 43 12.00 -16.06 12.33
CA LYS A 43 11.20 -16.82 13.30
C LYS A 43 10.94 -16.00 14.54
N ILE A 44 9.72 -16.09 15.08
CA ILE A 44 9.35 -15.60 16.41
C ILE A 44 8.83 -16.80 17.20
N ASN A 45 9.39 -17.03 18.37
CA ASN A 45 9.03 -18.17 19.23
C ASN A 45 9.04 -19.52 18.47
N GLY A 46 9.99 -19.70 17.55
CA GLY A 46 10.09 -20.91 16.72
C GLY A 46 9.16 -20.95 15.50
N GLN A 47 8.18 -20.07 15.41
CA GLN A 47 7.25 -19.99 14.28
C GLN A 47 7.84 -19.15 13.14
N ARG A 48 7.85 -19.71 11.93
CA ARG A 48 8.29 -19.01 10.71
C ARG A 48 7.28 -17.96 10.30
N ILE A 49 7.78 -16.76 9.99
CA ILE A 49 6.95 -15.65 9.48
C ILE A 49 6.82 -15.79 7.97
N ALA A 50 5.57 -15.85 7.49
CA ALA A 50 5.27 -15.85 6.07
C ALA A 50 5.37 -14.42 5.49
N PRO A 51 5.78 -14.24 4.21
CA PRO A 51 5.75 -12.94 3.57
C PRO A 51 4.31 -12.48 3.35
N LEU A 52 4.11 -11.16 3.26
CA LEU A 52 2.83 -10.54 2.90
C LEU A 52 2.93 -10.07 1.44
N PRO A 53 2.43 -10.82 0.45
CA PRO A 53 2.57 -10.47 -0.95
C PRO A 53 1.72 -9.25 -1.29
N ILE A 54 2.26 -8.38 -2.13
CA ILE A 54 1.52 -7.29 -2.77
C ILE A 54 1.08 -7.79 -4.13
N SER A 55 -0.23 -7.88 -4.34
CA SER A 55 -0.82 -8.32 -5.61
C SER A 55 -1.73 -7.23 -6.17
N LEU A 56 -1.81 -7.16 -7.49
CA LEU A 56 -2.80 -6.40 -8.25
C LEU A 56 -3.70 -7.37 -9.03
N LEU A 57 -4.92 -6.94 -9.33
CA LEU A 57 -5.77 -7.66 -10.26
C LEU A 57 -5.15 -7.53 -11.65
N PHE A 58 -4.67 -8.63 -12.17
CA PHE A 58 -4.14 -8.74 -13.52
C PHE A 58 -4.84 -9.90 -14.21
N ASP A 59 -5.38 -9.64 -15.39
CA ASP A 59 -5.98 -10.66 -16.23
C ASP A 59 -5.10 -10.87 -17.47
N ASP A 60 -4.41 -11.99 -17.52
CA ASP A 60 -3.58 -12.39 -18.66
C ASP A 60 -4.40 -12.55 -19.95
N LYS A 61 -5.72 -12.74 -19.85
CA LYS A 61 -6.63 -12.89 -20.98
C LYS A 61 -7.09 -11.56 -21.57
N GLY A 62 -6.73 -10.44 -20.96
CA GLY A 62 -7.05 -9.11 -21.46
C GLY A 62 -8.53 -8.72 -21.33
N THR A 63 -9.32 -9.46 -20.54
CA THR A 63 -10.74 -9.16 -20.28
C THR A 63 -10.95 -8.09 -19.23
N ALA A 64 -9.92 -7.76 -18.44
CA ALA A 64 -9.98 -6.65 -17.49
C ALA A 64 -10.11 -5.32 -18.24
N SER A 65 -11.15 -4.56 -17.93
CA SER A 65 -11.45 -3.27 -18.58
C SER A 65 -10.38 -2.19 -18.31
N ILE A 66 -9.55 -2.37 -17.28
CA ILE A 66 -8.44 -1.47 -16.93
C ILE A 66 -7.21 -2.27 -16.56
N LYS A 67 -6.13 -2.03 -17.32
CA LYS A 67 -4.81 -2.60 -17.05
C LYS A 67 -4.09 -1.79 -15.98
N PRO A 68 -3.22 -2.40 -15.15
CA PRO A 68 -2.34 -1.67 -14.25
C PRO A 68 -1.52 -0.61 -15.01
N PHE A 69 -1.33 0.56 -14.39
CA PHE A 69 -0.38 1.56 -14.87
C PHE A 69 1.00 1.16 -14.41
N LEU A 70 1.91 0.99 -15.36
CA LEU A 70 3.30 0.57 -15.14
C LEU A 70 4.24 1.69 -15.58
N TYR A 71 5.30 1.92 -14.81
CA TYR A 71 6.35 2.85 -15.16
C TYR A 71 7.69 2.31 -14.68
N GLN A 72 8.73 2.45 -15.52
CA GLN A 72 10.10 2.10 -15.19
C GLN A 72 11.03 3.19 -15.69
N GLN A 73 12.01 3.56 -14.88
CA GLN A 73 13.03 4.57 -15.20
C GLN A 73 14.29 4.33 -14.38
N THR A 74 15.43 4.69 -14.96
CA THR A 74 16.70 4.72 -14.26
C THR A 74 17.16 6.16 -14.09
N PHE A 75 17.53 6.54 -12.87
CA PHE A 75 18.06 7.84 -12.49
C PHE A 75 19.48 7.65 -11.94
N GLY A 76 20.50 7.87 -12.79
CA GLY A 76 21.88 7.52 -12.44
C GLY A 76 22.02 6.02 -12.19
N ASP A 77 22.32 5.63 -10.96
CA ASP A 77 22.41 4.24 -10.50
C ASP A 77 21.17 3.72 -9.78
N VAL A 78 20.11 4.53 -9.70
CA VAL A 78 18.84 4.15 -9.07
C VAL A 78 17.84 3.67 -10.12
N HIS A 79 17.49 2.40 -10.07
CA HIS A 79 16.43 1.81 -10.87
C HIS A 79 15.11 1.95 -10.15
N VAL A 80 14.09 2.44 -10.86
CA VAL A 80 12.75 2.64 -10.33
C VAL A 80 11.75 1.82 -11.12
N SER A 81 10.94 1.02 -10.43
CA SER A 81 9.80 0.31 -10.98
C SER A 81 8.55 0.70 -10.20
N LEU A 82 7.49 1.07 -10.91
CA LEU A 82 6.21 1.48 -10.35
C LEU A 82 5.09 0.71 -11.00
N ALA A 83 4.16 0.22 -10.18
CA ALA A 83 2.92 -0.37 -10.63
C ALA A 83 1.77 0.11 -9.74
N ILE A 84 0.64 0.48 -10.33
CA ILE A 84 -0.60 0.78 -9.62
C ILE A 84 -1.79 0.20 -10.38
N GLY A 85 -2.79 -0.26 -9.65
CA GLY A 85 -4.00 -0.83 -10.21
C GLY A 85 -5.05 -1.11 -9.15
N PHE A 86 -6.10 -1.76 -9.56
CA PHE A 86 -7.04 -2.35 -8.62
C PHE A 86 -6.46 -3.68 -8.10
N TYR A 87 -6.52 -3.91 -6.80
CA TYR A 87 -6.29 -5.23 -6.18
C TYR A 87 -7.62 -5.91 -5.84
N ALA A 88 -8.69 -5.15 -5.92
CA ALA A 88 -10.05 -5.59 -5.70
C ALA A 88 -11.00 -4.71 -6.52
N PRO A 89 -12.19 -5.19 -6.94
CA PRO A 89 -13.19 -4.36 -7.60
C PRO A 89 -13.55 -3.14 -6.75
N PRO A 90 -13.92 -1.99 -7.36
CA PRO A 90 -14.46 -0.86 -6.62
C PRO A 90 -15.65 -1.29 -5.76
N PRO A 91 -15.82 -0.71 -4.56
CA PRO A 91 -16.96 -1.03 -3.69
C PRO A 91 -18.26 -0.55 -4.33
N SER A 92 -19.37 -1.25 -4.05
CA SER A 92 -20.69 -0.76 -4.41
C SER A 92 -21.07 0.47 -3.55
N PRO A 93 -22.01 1.33 -3.99
CA PRO A 93 -22.49 2.43 -3.16
C PRO A 93 -23.00 1.97 -1.79
N GLU A 94 -23.64 0.81 -1.72
CA GLU A 94 -24.12 0.22 -0.45
C GLU A 94 -22.98 -0.18 0.49
N ASP A 95 -21.85 -0.65 -0.07
CA ASP A 95 -20.65 -0.98 0.71
C ASP A 95 -19.95 0.26 1.25
N ILE A 96 -20.13 1.44 0.61
CA ILE A 96 -19.48 2.70 1.04
C ILE A 96 -20.23 3.30 2.24
N ASP A 97 -21.56 3.20 2.27
CA ASP A 97 -22.41 3.81 3.30
C ASP A 97 -22.36 3.01 4.62
N ASP A 98 -21.96 1.74 4.58
CA ASP A 98 -21.83 0.88 5.76
C ASP A 98 -20.37 0.46 5.98
N GLU A 99 -19.59 1.34 6.61
CA GLU A 99 -18.16 1.08 6.91
C GLU A 99 -17.94 -0.20 7.74
N ASN A 100 -18.96 -0.66 8.48
CA ASN A 100 -18.90 -1.88 9.29
C ASN A 100 -19.10 -3.15 8.46
N ASN A 101 -19.71 -3.05 7.28
CA ASN A 101 -19.97 -4.17 6.37
C ASN A 101 -18.94 -4.30 5.24
N LEU A 102 -17.96 -3.40 5.17
CA LEU A 102 -16.87 -3.53 4.20
C LEU A 102 -16.16 -4.86 4.44
N LYS A 103 -16.40 -5.83 3.55
CA LYS A 103 -15.74 -7.16 3.51
C LYS A 103 -14.22 -7.04 3.33
N ARG A 104 -13.68 -5.80 3.26
CA ARG A 104 -12.28 -5.50 2.97
C ARG A 104 -11.75 -4.46 3.94
N SER A 105 -10.55 -4.72 4.42
CA SER A 105 -9.85 -3.76 5.26
C SER A 105 -9.29 -2.62 4.42
N SER A 106 -9.55 -1.38 4.81
CA SER A 106 -8.88 -0.21 4.24
C SER A 106 -7.36 -0.26 4.42
N SER A 107 -6.85 -1.15 5.29
CA SER A 107 -5.42 -1.37 5.50
C SER A 107 -4.67 -1.87 4.27
N ASP A 108 -5.38 -2.41 3.27
CA ASP A 108 -4.78 -3.02 2.08
C ASP A 108 -4.64 -2.07 0.89
N ALA A 109 -5.34 -0.93 0.92
CA ALA A 109 -5.27 0.11 -0.10
C ALA A 109 -4.08 1.06 0.13
N GLY A 110 -3.69 1.80 -0.92
CA GLY A 110 -2.67 2.85 -0.84
C GLY A 110 -1.35 2.46 -1.47
N TRP A 111 -0.32 3.26 -1.23
CA TRP A 111 1.00 3.07 -1.82
C TRP A 111 1.97 2.38 -0.87
N THR A 112 2.66 1.37 -1.38
CA THR A 112 3.82 0.77 -0.71
C THR A 112 5.09 1.22 -1.43
N ILE A 113 6.06 1.74 -0.66
CA ILE A 113 7.36 2.15 -1.18
C ILE A 113 8.44 1.24 -0.61
N VAL A 114 9.26 0.69 -1.51
CA VAL A 114 10.31 -0.26 -1.21
C VAL A 114 11.65 0.32 -1.66
N CYS A 115 12.66 0.23 -0.82
CA CYS A 115 14.03 0.62 -1.13
C CYS A 115 14.97 -0.56 -0.81
N ASN A 116 15.59 -1.17 -1.84
CA ASN A 116 16.44 -2.37 -1.71
C ASN A 116 15.79 -3.43 -0.81
N ASP A 117 14.62 -3.94 -1.20
CA ASP A 117 13.85 -4.96 -0.49
C ASP A 117 13.28 -4.58 0.89
N ARG A 118 13.55 -3.36 1.37
CA ARG A 118 12.98 -2.84 2.59
C ARG A 118 11.76 -1.97 2.30
N VAL A 119 10.65 -2.29 2.88
CA VAL A 119 9.46 -1.43 2.85
C VAL A 119 9.70 -0.23 3.77
N VAL A 120 9.67 0.97 3.21
CA VAL A 120 9.85 2.23 3.92
C VAL A 120 8.53 2.95 4.18
N LEU A 121 7.53 2.76 3.31
CA LEU A 121 6.13 3.12 3.54
C LEU A 121 5.24 1.95 3.14
N TYR A 122 4.25 1.64 3.95
CA TYR A 122 3.33 0.53 3.71
C TYR A 122 1.89 1.05 3.61
N ASN A 123 1.26 0.84 2.44
CA ASN A 123 -0.14 1.20 2.17
C ASN A 123 -0.48 2.65 2.58
N ASP A 124 0.44 3.58 2.29
CA ASP A 124 0.27 5.00 2.60
C ASP A 124 -0.80 5.64 1.72
N LYS A 125 -1.62 6.50 2.33
CA LYS A 125 -2.75 7.19 1.71
C LYS A 125 -2.70 8.70 1.93
N THR A 126 -1.53 9.21 2.27
CA THR A 126 -1.33 10.60 2.62
C THR A 126 -0.78 11.41 1.42
N HIS A 127 -0.63 12.70 1.64
CA HIS A 127 0.04 13.59 0.69
C HIS A 127 1.50 13.16 0.38
N LEU A 128 2.13 12.38 1.26
CA LEU A 128 3.46 11.84 0.98
C LEU A 128 3.48 11.04 -0.33
N THR A 129 2.43 10.31 -0.62
CA THR A 129 2.32 9.46 -1.82
C THR A 129 1.40 10.03 -2.90
N GLY A 130 1.02 11.33 -2.76
CA GLY A 130 0.33 12.08 -3.79
C GLY A 130 -1.19 12.15 -3.66
N TRP A 131 -1.78 11.55 -2.62
CA TRP A 131 -3.19 11.74 -2.32
C TRP A 131 -3.48 13.17 -1.88
N GLY A 132 -4.57 13.77 -2.36
CA GLY A 132 -4.96 15.14 -2.04
C GLY A 132 -4.13 16.22 -2.72
N GLU A 133 -3.31 15.90 -3.72
CA GLU A 133 -2.42 16.82 -4.41
C GLU A 133 -2.60 16.79 -5.94
N ALA A 134 -2.33 17.92 -6.59
CA ALA A 134 -2.27 18.07 -8.05
C ALA A 134 -3.47 17.46 -8.81
N GLY A 135 -4.69 17.62 -8.28
CA GLY A 135 -5.92 17.11 -8.87
C GLY A 135 -6.22 15.64 -8.56
N VAL A 136 -5.41 14.99 -7.73
CA VAL A 136 -5.74 13.70 -7.12
C VAL A 136 -6.62 13.96 -5.90
N PRO A 137 -7.76 13.28 -5.72
CA PRO A 137 -8.60 13.46 -4.53
C PRO A 137 -7.88 12.99 -3.26
N GLN A 138 -8.32 13.49 -2.11
CA GLN A 138 -7.95 12.87 -0.84
C GLN A 138 -8.46 11.43 -0.79
N TYR A 139 -7.73 10.56 -0.08
CA TYR A 139 -8.18 9.19 0.08
C TYR A 139 -9.55 9.15 0.76
N HIS A 140 -10.44 8.38 0.19
CA HIS A 140 -11.77 8.09 0.71
C HIS A 140 -12.06 6.59 0.53
N THR A 141 -12.97 6.03 1.31
CA THR A 141 -13.33 4.60 1.32
C THR A 141 -13.72 4.08 -0.07
N GLN A 142 -14.30 4.91 -0.93
CA GLN A 142 -14.61 4.54 -2.32
C GLN A 142 -13.37 4.09 -3.13
N PHE A 143 -12.17 4.51 -2.73
CA PHE A 143 -10.89 4.16 -3.38
C PHE A 143 -10.20 2.94 -2.75
N ILE A 144 -10.91 2.22 -1.87
CA ILE A 144 -10.38 1.06 -1.13
C ILE A 144 -9.80 -0.04 -2.03
N GLY A 145 -10.23 -0.12 -3.28
CA GLY A 145 -9.71 -1.10 -4.26
C GLY A 145 -8.38 -0.73 -4.91
N ILE A 146 -7.86 0.49 -4.68
CA ILE A 146 -6.65 1.00 -5.35
C ILE A 146 -5.41 0.68 -4.51
N ARG A 147 -4.41 0.03 -5.14
CA ARG A 147 -3.12 -0.27 -4.54
C ARG A 147 -2.01 0.03 -5.53
N GLY A 148 -0.91 0.58 -5.04
CA GLY A 148 0.28 0.82 -5.82
C GLY A 148 1.54 0.39 -5.07
N ILE A 149 2.58 0.12 -5.86
CA ILE A 149 3.92 -0.18 -5.36
C ILE A 149 4.95 0.61 -6.14
N VAL A 150 5.94 1.13 -5.43
CA VAL A 150 7.15 1.71 -6.02
C VAL A 150 8.35 1.01 -5.42
N ILE A 151 9.26 0.56 -6.27
CA ILE A 151 10.50 -0.09 -5.89
C ILE A 151 11.66 0.76 -6.39
N PHE A 152 12.54 1.16 -5.48
CA PHE A 152 13.80 1.82 -5.75
C PHE A 152 14.94 0.85 -5.46
N GLU A 153 15.80 0.61 -6.43
CA GLU A 153 16.95 -0.30 -6.31
C GLU A 153 18.23 0.41 -6.70
N SER A 154 19.27 0.31 -5.88
CA SER A 154 20.60 0.85 -6.16
C SER A 154 21.67 0.05 -5.44
N ASN A 155 22.83 -0.12 -6.10
CA ASN A 155 24.02 -0.67 -5.47
C ASN A 155 24.63 0.29 -4.43
N ASN A 156 24.30 1.59 -4.51
CA ASN A 156 24.68 2.57 -3.52
C ASN A 156 23.46 3.02 -2.69
N PRO A 157 23.24 2.47 -1.48
CA PRO A 157 22.07 2.80 -0.67
C PRO A 157 21.93 4.29 -0.28
N LYS A 158 23.01 5.09 -0.42
CA LYS A 158 22.98 6.54 -0.15
C LYS A 158 22.19 7.31 -1.20
N ASN A 159 22.02 6.75 -2.40
CA ASN A 159 21.30 7.38 -3.51
C ASN A 159 19.79 7.08 -3.46
N LEU A 160 19.38 6.15 -2.60
CA LEU A 160 17.97 5.83 -2.40
C LEU A 160 17.24 6.95 -1.65
N PRO A 161 16.00 7.28 -2.00
CA PRO A 161 15.22 8.35 -1.37
C PRO A 161 14.67 7.94 0.00
N MET A 162 15.55 7.56 0.93
CA MET A 162 15.20 7.16 2.29
C MET A 162 15.71 8.16 3.31
N THR A 163 14.96 8.34 4.40
CA THR A 163 15.48 9.04 5.57
C THR A 163 16.67 8.30 6.19
N THR A 164 17.51 9.01 6.93
CA THR A 164 18.68 8.42 7.63
C THR A 164 18.28 7.31 8.60
N THR A 165 17.09 7.40 9.19
CA THR A 165 16.53 6.37 10.08
C THR A 165 16.01 5.15 9.33
N LYS A 166 15.96 5.21 7.99
CA LYS A 166 15.40 4.15 7.12
C LYS A 166 13.94 3.77 7.46
N ARG A 167 13.19 4.71 8.05
CA ARG A 167 11.77 4.51 8.45
C ARG A 167 10.80 5.42 7.70
N GLY A 168 11.23 6.03 6.60
CA GLY A 168 10.41 6.91 5.80
C GLY A 168 11.10 7.31 4.51
N ILE A 169 10.37 8.03 3.69
CA ILE A 169 10.86 8.56 2.42
C ILE A 169 11.46 9.95 2.62
N ASP A 170 12.54 10.25 1.93
CA ASP A 170 13.10 11.59 1.84
C ASP A 170 12.36 12.37 0.76
N THR A 171 11.44 13.22 1.17
CA THR A 171 10.64 14.05 0.27
C THR A 171 11.43 15.15 -0.43
N SER A 172 12.65 15.46 0.03
CA SER A 172 13.55 16.43 -0.60
C SER A 172 14.33 15.84 -1.77
N SER A 173 14.31 14.50 -1.93
CA SER A 173 14.97 13.82 -3.03
C SER A 173 14.34 14.16 -4.38
N ASN A 174 15.16 14.65 -5.34
CA ASN A 174 14.71 14.93 -6.71
C ASN A 174 14.18 13.68 -7.42
N ILE A 175 14.78 12.50 -7.14
CA ILE A 175 14.32 11.21 -7.68
C ILE A 175 12.91 10.93 -7.17
N TYR A 176 12.70 11.10 -5.85
CA TYR A 176 11.37 10.88 -5.28
C TYR A 176 10.34 11.84 -5.84
N ALA A 177 10.66 13.13 -5.98
CA ALA A 177 9.76 14.13 -6.55
C ALA A 177 9.31 13.74 -7.97
N ALA A 178 10.24 13.33 -8.84
CA ALA A 178 9.94 12.89 -10.19
C ALA A 178 9.06 11.63 -10.23
N VAL A 179 9.32 10.67 -9.33
CA VAL A 179 8.53 9.44 -9.21
C VAL A 179 7.14 9.72 -8.63
N LYS A 180 7.03 10.65 -7.66
CA LYS A 180 5.75 11.07 -7.07
C LYS A 180 4.80 11.65 -8.13
N ASP A 181 5.32 12.33 -9.16
CA ASP A 181 4.50 12.78 -10.28
C ASP A 181 3.88 11.60 -11.05
N ARG A 182 4.62 10.51 -11.24
CA ARG A 182 4.10 9.28 -11.86
C ARG A 182 3.10 8.57 -10.96
N MET A 183 3.35 8.57 -9.64
CA MET A 183 2.39 8.04 -8.67
C MET A 183 1.05 8.78 -8.75
N ARG A 184 1.06 10.12 -8.81
CA ARG A 184 -0.13 10.96 -8.98
C ARG A 184 -0.84 10.69 -10.31
N GLN A 185 -0.09 10.54 -11.39
CA GLN A 185 -0.64 10.19 -12.70
C GLN A 185 -1.40 8.84 -12.64
N GLY A 186 -0.80 7.83 -12.02
CA GLY A 186 -1.43 6.53 -11.81
C GLY A 186 -2.67 6.63 -10.93
N LEU A 187 -2.59 7.33 -9.78
CA LEU A 187 -3.75 7.54 -8.90
C LEU A 187 -4.91 8.17 -9.64
N LYS A 188 -4.66 9.20 -10.45
CA LYS A 188 -5.71 9.91 -11.21
C LYS A 188 -6.45 8.97 -12.14
N ILE A 189 -5.76 8.08 -12.85
CA ILE A 189 -6.39 7.09 -13.74
C ILE A 189 -7.40 6.23 -12.97
N PHE A 190 -7.01 5.70 -11.80
CA PHE A 190 -7.85 4.77 -11.05
C PHE A 190 -8.93 5.46 -10.21
N THR A 191 -8.67 6.65 -9.69
CA THR A 191 -9.69 7.45 -9.01
C THR A 191 -10.76 7.95 -9.99
N ASP A 192 -10.38 8.40 -11.19
CA ASP A 192 -11.31 8.80 -12.24
C ASP A 192 -12.15 7.61 -12.72
N CYS A 193 -11.55 6.42 -12.79
CA CYS A 193 -12.27 5.21 -13.11
C CYS A 193 -13.30 4.84 -12.04
N THR A 194 -12.91 4.89 -10.77
CA THR A 194 -13.83 4.63 -9.66
C THR A 194 -14.99 5.61 -9.64
N ASN A 195 -14.74 6.90 -9.89
CA ASN A 195 -15.77 7.93 -9.96
C ASN A 195 -16.75 7.69 -11.12
N ARG A 196 -16.25 7.30 -12.30
CA ARG A 196 -17.10 6.95 -13.45
C ARG A 196 -17.95 5.71 -13.18
N TRP A 197 -17.37 4.69 -12.56
CA TRP A 197 -18.09 3.49 -12.16
C TRP A 197 -19.24 3.80 -11.20
N LYS A 198 -18.99 4.63 -10.21
CA LYS A 198 -20.03 5.10 -9.27
C LYS A 198 -21.17 5.82 -10.00
N GLY A 199 -20.85 6.75 -10.90
CA GLY A 199 -21.83 7.49 -11.67
C GLY A 199 -22.68 6.62 -12.61
N GLN A 200 -22.11 5.57 -13.19
CA GLN A 200 -22.85 4.60 -14.01
C GLN A 200 -23.86 3.82 -13.17
N ASN A 201 -23.46 3.30 -12.02
CA ASN A 201 -24.36 2.58 -11.11
C ASN A 201 -25.50 3.46 -10.59
N GLU A 202 -25.24 4.74 -10.31
CA GLU A 202 -26.28 5.70 -9.88
C GLU A 202 -27.29 5.97 -11.01
N SER A 203 -26.82 6.11 -12.26
CA SER A 203 -27.70 6.31 -13.40
C SER A 203 -28.54 5.06 -13.73
N GLU A 204 -27.98 3.85 -13.68
CA GLU A 204 -28.70 2.60 -13.86
C GLU A 204 -29.81 2.43 -12.79
N ARG A 205 -29.54 2.80 -11.53
CA ARG A 205 -30.53 2.77 -10.45
C ARG A 205 -31.66 3.78 -10.67
N ALA A 206 -31.32 4.99 -11.12
CA ALA A 206 -32.33 5.99 -11.44
C ALA A 206 -33.29 5.50 -12.53
N TYR A 207 -32.79 4.80 -13.54
CA TYR A 207 -33.61 4.17 -14.58
C TYR A 207 -34.46 3.00 -14.04
N SER A 208 -33.91 2.17 -13.14
CA SER A 208 -34.65 1.04 -12.55
C SER A 208 -35.74 1.48 -11.56
N THR A 209 -35.61 2.67 -10.95
CA THR A 209 -36.60 3.20 -10.03
C THR A 209 -37.71 3.99 -10.74
N ALA A 210 -37.48 4.38 -12.00
CA ALA A 210 -38.44 5.13 -12.82
C ALA A 210 -39.33 4.21 -13.70
N ALA A 211 -39.11 2.92 -13.68
CA ALA A 211 -39.91 1.89 -14.35
C ALA A 211 -40.84 1.16 -13.39
#